data_28681f012dd6964d13aaa9cc534c74c8
#
_entry.id   28681f012dd6964d13aaa9cc534c74c8
#
_cell.length_a   1.000
_cell.length_b   1.000
_cell.length_c   1.000
_cell.angle_alpha   90.00
_cell.angle_beta   90.00
_cell.angle_gamma   90.00
#
_symmetry.space_group_name_H-M   'P 1'
#
loop_
_entity.id
_entity.type
_entity.pdbx_description
1 polymer ?
#
loop_
_entity_poly.entity_id
_entity_poly.type
_entity_poly.pdbx_seq_one_letter_code
_entity_poly.pdbx_strand_id
1 'polypeptide(L)'
;DKKVFRTIALAAREAHPITASPGPEPGGTQIELGVTKEYNAQALVDAFFEAAAVLDEKNLPKTGRTAVLNPRQYYALVSQVSSNILNRDYGNNQGNLNSGEGLVQIAGINIRRSNNLPFLAGTVNAQNGENNTYSGDFSTHCGLIYQRDVAGVVEAIGPQVQVTGGDVSVLYQGDVLVGRLAMGAGTLNPAGAIELTSARS
;
A
#
# COMPACT_ATOMS: atom_id res chain seq x y z
N ASP A 1 8.61 5.55 -1.41
CA ASP A 1 7.53 4.64 -0.99
C ASP A 1 6.20 5.37 -0.76
N LYS A 2 6.18 6.49 0.00
CA LYS A 2 4.91 7.24 0.28
C LYS A 2 4.17 7.65 -0.99
N LYS A 3 4.87 8.11 -2.01
CA LYS A 3 4.26 8.51 -3.30
C LYS A 3 3.64 7.31 -4.00
N VAL A 4 4.32 6.17 -4.03
CA VAL A 4 3.82 4.93 -4.65
C VAL A 4 2.56 4.43 -3.96
N PHE A 5 2.54 4.41 -2.61
CA PHE A 5 1.34 3.99 -1.87
C PHE A 5 0.16 4.94 -2.10
N ARG A 6 0.39 6.25 -2.19
CA ARG A 6 -0.66 7.21 -2.56
C ARG A 6 -1.18 6.97 -3.97
N THR A 7 -0.30 6.70 -4.94
CA THR A 7 -0.71 6.35 -6.31
C THR A 7 -1.60 5.12 -6.34
N ILE A 8 -1.25 4.07 -5.60
CA ILE A 8 -2.05 2.85 -5.54
C ILE A 8 -3.41 3.11 -4.84
N ALA A 9 -3.43 3.89 -3.77
CA ALA A 9 -4.67 4.26 -3.08
C ALA A 9 -5.59 5.10 -3.98
N LEU A 10 -5.05 6.02 -4.75
CA LEU A 10 -5.82 6.80 -5.72
C LEU A 10 -6.31 5.91 -6.87
N ALA A 11 -5.50 4.98 -7.35
CA ALA A 11 -5.90 4.00 -8.35
C ALA A 11 -7.07 3.12 -7.89
N ALA A 12 -7.09 2.75 -6.60
CA ALA A 12 -8.21 2.00 -6.03
C ALA A 12 -9.54 2.79 -6.01
N ARG A 13 -9.46 4.11 -6.07
CA ARG A 13 -10.63 5.01 -6.11
C ARG A 13 -11.06 5.35 -7.54
N GLU A 14 -10.27 5.02 -8.55
CA GLU A 14 -10.62 5.23 -9.94
C GLU A 14 -11.76 4.28 -10.33
N ALA A 15 -12.98 4.83 -10.38
CA ALA A 15 -14.12 4.13 -10.95
C ALA A 15 -14.09 4.27 -12.46
N HIS A 16 -14.03 3.16 -13.18
CA HIS A 16 -14.36 3.12 -14.58
C HIS A 16 -15.80 2.57 -14.73
N PRO A 17 -16.82 3.44 -14.78
CA PRO A 17 -18.17 2.98 -14.98
C PRO A 17 -18.27 2.41 -16.40
N ILE A 18 -18.28 1.10 -16.53
CA ILE A 18 -18.82 0.45 -17.71
C ILE A 18 -20.33 0.57 -17.59
N THR A 19 -20.89 1.54 -18.26
CA THR A 19 -22.30 1.89 -18.22
C THR A 19 -23.25 0.84 -18.76
N ALA A 20 -22.81 -0.35 -19.12
CA ALA A 20 -23.64 -1.29 -19.86
C ALA A 20 -23.46 -2.79 -19.59
N SER A 21 -22.72 -3.23 -18.59
CA SER A 21 -22.58 -4.69 -18.39
C SER A 21 -22.57 -5.07 -16.92
N PRO A 22 -23.36 -6.09 -16.49
CA PRO A 22 -23.20 -6.72 -15.21
C PRO A 22 -21.92 -7.57 -15.24
N GLY A 23 -20.80 -6.99 -14.88
CA GLY A 23 -19.50 -7.64 -14.80
C GLY A 23 -18.59 -6.92 -13.82
N PRO A 24 -17.50 -7.55 -13.39
CA PRO A 24 -16.55 -6.91 -12.50
C PRO A 24 -16.00 -5.66 -13.18
N GLU A 25 -16.12 -4.53 -12.50
CA GLU A 25 -15.67 -3.23 -13.03
C GLU A 25 -14.15 -3.24 -13.22
N PRO A 26 -13.64 -2.71 -14.35
CA PRO A 26 -12.20 -2.64 -14.61
C PRO A 26 -11.47 -1.58 -13.77
N GLY A 27 -12.21 -0.79 -12.98
CA GLY A 27 -11.67 0.19 -12.05
C GLY A 27 -11.15 -0.43 -10.75
N GLY A 28 -10.60 0.42 -9.88
CA GLY A 28 -10.21 0.06 -8.53
C GLY A 28 -11.40 -0.35 -7.65
N THR A 29 -11.11 -0.85 -6.45
CA THR A 29 -12.13 -1.24 -5.49
C THR A 29 -11.81 -0.69 -4.11
N GLN A 30 -12.85 -0.27 -3.38
CA GLN A 30 -12.76 0.08 -1.98
C GLN A 30 -13.54 -0.94 -1.16
N ILE A 31 -12.93 -1.48 -0.11
CA ILE A 31 -13.55 -2.41 0.84
C ILE A 31 -13.62 -1.72 2.19
N GLU A 32 -14.84 -1.61 2.75
CA GLU A 32 -15.06 -0.97 4.02
C GLU A 32 -14.96 -1.97 5.18
N LEU A 33 -14.04 -1.71 6.13
CA LEU A 33 -13.88 -2.51 7.35
C LEU A 33 -15.02 -2.27 8.37
N GLY A 34 -15.78 -1.19 8.20
CA GLY A 34 -16.76 -0.69 9.14
C GLY A 34 -16.21 0.41 10.06
N VAL A 35 -17.11 1.04 10.82
CA VAL A 35 -16.79 2.21 11.65
C VAL A 35 -15.82 1.83 12.77
N THR A 36 -14.68 2.51 12.84
CA THR A 36 -13.61 2.32 13.85
C THR A 36 -13.09 0.88 13.99
N LYS A 37 -13.15 0.08 12.89
CA LYS A 37 -12.69 -1.31 12.90
C LYS A 37 -11.30 -1.52 12.27
N GLU A 38 -10.54 -0.46 12.11
CA GLU A 38 -9.20 -0.51 11.51
C GLU A 38 -8.21 -1.42 12.23
N TYR A 39 -8.45 -1.72 13.52
CA TYR A 39 -7.64 -2.63 14.33
C TYR A 39 -8.35 -3.94 14.69
N ASN A 40 -9.51 -4.21 14.11
CA ASN A 40 -10.25 -5.44 14.36
C ASN A 40 -9.71 -6.56 13.45
N ALA A 41 -9.14 -7.60 14.05
CA ALA A 41 -8.52 -8.69 13.30
C ALA A 41 -9.52 -9.46 12.45
N GLN A 42 -10.75 -9.70 12.93
CA GLN A 42 -11.76 -10.42 12.16
C GLN A 42 -12.19 -9.61 10.93
N ALA A 43 -12.43 -8.30 11.08
CA ALA A 43 -12.80 -7.43 9.97
C ALA A 43 -11.68 -7.37 8.92
N LEU A 44 -10.41 -7.36 9.36
CA LEU A 44 -9.27 -7.42 8.44
C LEU A 44 -9.22 -8.75 7.68
N VAL A 45 -9.42 -9.87 8.36
CA VAL A 45 -9.42 -11.20 7.72
C VAL A 45 -10.56 -11.31 6.69
N ASP A 46 -11.78 -10.91 7.06
CA ASP A 46 -12.93 -10.92 6.16
C ASP A 46 -12.66 -10.06 4.92
N ALA A 47 -12.08 -8.88 5.10
CA ALA A 47 -11.68 -7.99 4.00
C ALA A 47 -10.59 -8.60 3.10
N PHE A 48 -9.68 -9.42 3.64
CA PHE A 48 -8.69 -10.13 2.82
C PHE A 48 -9.35 -11.20 1.93
N PHE A 49 -10.31 -11.93 2.45
CA PHE A 49 -11.05 -12.91 1.66
C PHE A 49 -11.93 -12.23 0.60
N GLU A 50 -12.60 -11.14 0.95
CA GLU A 50 -13.35 -10.32 0.00
C GLU A 50 -12.44 -9.76 -1.11
N ALA A 51 -11.28 -9.22 -0.74
CA ALA A 51 -10.30 -8.73 -1.70
C ALA A 51 -9.81 -9.84 -2.65
N ALA A 52 -9.57 -11.04 -2.13
CA ALA A 52 -9.18 -12.17 -2.96
C ALA A 52 -10.28 -12.54 -3.96
N ALA A 53 -11.55 -12.56 -3.53
CA ALA A 53 -12.70 -12.82 -4.39
C ALA A 53 -12.84 -11.76 -5.49
N VAL A 54 -12.76 -10.47 -5.15
CA VAL A 54 -12.82 -9.36 -6.10
C VAL A 54 -11.69 -9.45 -7.15
N LEU A 55 -10.47 -9.77 -6.72
CA LEU A 55 -9.35 -9.93 -7.65
C LEU A 55 -9.51 -11.15 -8.58
N ASP A 56 -10.13 -12.23 -8.09
CA ASP A 56 -10.44 -13.41 -8.90
C ASP A 56 -11.60 -13.14 -9.88
N GLU A 57 -12.63 -12.41 -9.48
CA GLU A 57 -13.74 -11.95 -10.34
C GLU A 57 -13.25 -11.07 -11.50
N LYS A 58 -12.25 -10.22 -11.22
CA LYS A 58 -11.59 -9.40 -12.23
C LYS A 58 -10.58 -10.17 -13.10
N ASN A 59 -10.47 -11.50 -12.92
CA ASN A 59 -9.54 -12.37 -13.65
C ASN A 59 -8.06 -11.94 -13.55
N LEU A 60 -7.66 -11.38 -12.42
CA LEU A 60 -6.28 -10.96 -12.20
C LEU A 60 -5.40 -12.11 -11.73
N PRO A 61 -4.11 -12.16 -12.12
CA PRO A 61 -3.19 -13.20 -11.72
C PRO A 61 -3.14 -13.37 -10.20
N LYS A 62 -3.08 -14.63 -9.75
CA LYS A 62 -2.93 -14.93 -8.30
C LYS A 62 -1.52 -14.65 -7.79
N THR A 63 -0.56 -14.58 -8.70
CA THR A 63 0.83 -14.30 -8.36
C THR A 63 1.08 -12.80 -8.18
N GLY A 64 1.90 -12.45 -7.19
CA GLY A 64 2.29 -11.06 -6.96
C GLY A 64 1.27 -10.19 -6.23
N ARG A 65 0.25 -10.80 -5.62
CA ARG A 65 -0.70 -10.08 -4.75
C ARG A 65 -0.03 -9.75 -3.43
N THR A 66 -0.06 -8.50 -3.06
CA THR A 66 0.58 -8.00 -1.85
C THR A 66 -0.37 -7.07 -1.12
N ALA A 67 -0.44 -7.23 0.19
CA ALA A 67 -1.10 -6.31 1.09
C ALA A 67 -0.09 -5.53 1.91
N VAL A 68 -0.34 -4.26 2.11
CA VAL A 68 0.45 -3.41 2.99
C VAL A 68 -0.43 -2.86 4.08
N LEU A 69 -0.06 -3.17 5.31
CA LEU A 69 -0.75 -2.75 6.52
C LEU A 69 0.14 -1.85 7.38
N ASN A 70 -0.50 -1.03 8.21
CA ASN A 70 0.20 -0.31 9.26
C ASN A 70 0.72 -1.31 10.31
N PRO A 71 1.90 -1.10 10.93
CA PRO A 71 2.43 -2.00 11.96
C PRO A 71 1.46 -2.32 13.09
N ARG A 72 0.67 -1.36 13.56
CA ARG A 72 -0.35 -1.59 14.61
C ARG A 72 -1.44 -2.56 14.17
N GLN A 73 -1.90 -2.46 12.92
CA GLN A 73 -2.89 -3.38 12.36
C GLN A 73 -2.34 -4.80 12.25
N TYR A 74 -1.09 -4.91 11.79
CA TYR A 74 -0.43 -6.21 11.70
C TYR A 74 -0.33 -6.89 13.06
N TYR A 75 0.11 -6.17 14.09
CA TYR A 75 0.20 -6.75 15.43
C TYR A 75 -1.18 -7.03 16.06
N ALA A 76 -2.19 -6.21 15.78
CA ALA A 76 -3.56 -6.51 16.16
C ALA A 76 -4.08 -7.79 15.49
N LEU A 77 -3.77 -7.97 14.21
CA LEU A 77 -4.11 -9.17 13.46
C LEU A 77 -3.45 -10.42 14.08
N VAL A 78 -2.15 -10.37 14.37
CA VAL A 78 -1.42 -11.49 14.96
C VAL A 78 -1.88 -11.81 16.39
N SER A 79 -2.22 -10.79 17.18
CA SER A 79 -2.60 -10.97 18.60
C SER A 79 -4.04 -11.42 18.78
N GLN A 80 -4.96 -10.97 17.92
CA GLN A 80 -6.40 -11.21 18.08
C GLN A 80 -6.93 -12.39 17.24
N VAL A 81 -6.17 -12.82 16.24
CA VAL A 81 -6.56 -13.97 15.42
C VAL A 81 -6.54 -15.22 16.29
N SER A 82 -7.71 -15.82 16.50
CA SER A 82 -7.86 -17.03 17.28
C SER A 82 -7.09 -18.20 16.65
N SER A 83 -6.76 -19.19 17.47
CA SER A 83 -5.94 -20.36 17.11
C SER A 83 -6.35 -21.13 15.85
N ASN A 84 -7.55 -20.90 15.33
CA ASN A 84 -8.07 -21.57 14.12
C ASN A 84 -7.52 -21.01 12.81
N ILE A 85 -7.00 -19.78 12.81
CA ILE A 85 -6.45 -19.13 11.60
C ILE A 85 -4.92 -19.23 11.58
N LEU A 86 -4.30 -19.19 12.75
CA LEU A 86 -2.88 -19.51 12.90
C LEU A 86 -2.75 -21.02 13.07
N ASN A 87 -2.35 -21.69 12.02
CA ASN A 87 -2.11 -23.14 12.03
C ASN A 87 -0.85 -23.43 12.87
N ARG A 88 -1.03 -23.52 14.20
CA ARG A 88 0.06 -23.76 15.16
C ARG A 88 0.64 -25.17 15.08
N ASP A 89 -0.14 -26.12 14.56
CA ASP A 89 0.19 -27.55 14.62
C ASP A 89 0.97 -28.09 13.41
N TYR A 90 0.97 -27.38 12.31
CA TYR A 90 1.76 -27.78 11.13
C TYR A 90 3.14 -27.13 11.17
N GLY A 91 4.05 -27.72 11.87
CA GLY A 91 5.51 -27.63 11.97
C GLY A 91 6.33 -26.77 10.99
N ASN A 92 5.74 -25.88 10.29
CA ASN A 92 6.38 -24.95 9.38
C ASN A 92 6.35 -23.54 10.00
N ASN A 93 7.32 -23.22 10.75
CA ASN A 93 7.90 -21.95 11.25
C ASN A 93 7.11 -20.62 11.09
N GLN A 94 5.87 -20.64 10.65
CA GLN A 94 5.10 -19.45 10.25
C GLN A 94 4.15 -18.93 11.33
N GLY A 95 4.15 -19.50 12.49
CA GLY A 95 3.31 -19.13 13.63
C GLY A 95 4.06 -18.95 14.95
N ASN A 96 5.33 -18.56 14.91
CA ASN A 96 6.11 -18.41 16.13
C ASN A 96 5.79 -17.04 16.79
N LEU A 97 5.03 -17.07 17.87
CA LEU A 97 4.75 -15.89 18.71
C LEU A 97 6.04 -15.21 19.20
N ASN A 98 7.15 -15.95 19.25
CA ASN A 98 8.41 -15.46 19.77
C ASN A 98 9.14 -14.53 18.80
N SER A 99 8.93 -14.66 17.49
CA SER A 99 9.57 -13.81 16.49
C SER A 99 8.73 -12.58 16.10
N GLY A 100 7.43 -12.56 16.45
CA GLY A 100 6.51 -11.50 16.02
C GLY A 100 6.30 -11.44 14.49
N GLU A 101 6.78 -12.42 13.74
CA GLU A 101 6.70 -12.51 12.28
C GLU A 101 5.82 -13.69 11.83
N GLY A 102 4.73 -13.92 12.55
CA GLY A 102 3.94 -15.14 12.37
C GLY A 102 3.01 -15.17 11.19
N LEU A 103 2.70 -14.05 10.54
CA LEU A 103 1.70 -14.00 9.49
C LEU A 103 2.30 -13.47 8.20
N VAL A 104 2.56 -14.37 7.27
CA VAL A 104 3.18 -14.01 5.97
C VAL A 104 2.12 -13.88 4.88
N GLN A 105 1.01 -14.64 4.95
CA GLN A 105 0.02 -14.72 3.90
C GLN A 105 -1.38 -15.00 4.44
N ILE A 106 -2.40 -14.32 3.90
CA ILE A 106 -3.83 -14.61 4.08
C ILE A 106 -4.48 -14.66 2.70
N ALA A 107 -5.33 -15.65 2.46
CA ALA A 107 -6.07 -15.84 1.19
C ALA A 107 -5.19 -15.74 -0.08
N GLY A 108 -3.94 -16.19 -0.01
CA GLY A 108 -2.99 -16.10 -1.13
C GLY A 108 -2.36 -14.72 -1.32
N ILE A 109 -2.61 -13.77 -0.42
CA ILE A 109 -2.09 -12.40 -0.46
C ILE A 109 -0.95 -12.26 0.55
N ASN A 110 0.23 -11.86 0.09
CA ASN A 110 1.39 -11.62 0.95
C ASN A 110 1.22 -10.35 1.77
N ILE A 111 1.48 -10.43 3.07
CA ILE A 111 1.32 -9.28 3.97
C ILE A 111 2.69 -8.62 4.23
N ARG A 112 2.72 -7.31 4.03
CA ARG A 112 3.87 -6.45 4.33
C ARG A 112 3.47 -5.37 5.34
N ARG A 113 4.42 -4.97 6.17
CA ARG A 113 4.25 -3.87 7.13
C ARG A 113 4.95 -2.62 6.62
N SER A 114 4.28 -1.50 6.64
CA SER A 114 4.91 -0.22 6.30
C SER A 114 4.28 0.93 7.08
N ASN A 115 5.12 1.82 7.59
CA ASN A 115 4.68 3.08 8.19
C ASN A 115 4.58 4.21 7.17
N ASN A 116 4.85 3.92 5.90
CA ASN A 116 4.77 4.90 4.82
C ASN A 116 3.38 4.97 4.15
N LEU A 117 2.43 4.16 4.61
CA LEU A 117 1.03 4.27 4.21
C LEU A 117 0.45 5.61 4.66
N PRO A 118 -0.44 6.23 3.86
CA PRO A 118 -1.21 7.40 4.28
C PRO A 118 -2.33 7.00 5.26
N PHE A 119 -1.98 6.28 6.33
CA PHE A 119 -2.92 5.70 7.29
C PHE A 119 -3.65 6.80 8.05
N LEU A 120 -4.96 6.93 7.82
CA LEU A 120 -5.84 7.95 8.42
C LEU A 120 -5.22 9.35 8.40
N ALA A 121 -4.52 9.68 7.32
CA ALA A 121 -3.66 10.86 7.25
C ALA A 121 -4.41 12.17 6.98
N GLY A 122 -5.74 12.12 6.76
CA GLY A 122 -6.51 13.28 6.34
C GLY A 122 -6.14 13.75 4.94
N THR A 123 -6.44 15.01 4.63
CA THR A 123 -6.12 15.59 3.33
C THR A 123 -4.62 15.85 3.20
N VAL A 124 -4.01 15.18 2.24
CA VAL A 124 -2.62 15.40 1.86
C VAL A 124 -2.57 16.23 0.60
N ASN A 125 -2.07 17.44 0.71
CA ASN A 125 -1.88 18.35 -0.41
C ASN A 125 -0.50 18.19 -1.03
N ALA A 126 -0.36 18.56 -2.30
CA ALA A 126 0.95 18.72 -2.92
C ALA A 126 1.74 19.80 -2.18
N GLN A 127 2.99 19.51 -1.90
CA GLN A 127 3.90 20.53 -1.38
C GLN A 127 4.32 21.49 -2.50
N ASN A 128 4.74 22.69 -2.14
CA ASN A 128 5.18 23.69 -3.11
C ASN A 128 6.19 23.12 -4.10
N GLY A 129 5.84 23.15 -5.40
CA GLY A 129 6.68 22.63 -6.48
C GLY A 129 6.49 21.16 -6.82
N GLU A 130 5.64 20.40 -6.11
CA GLU A 130 5.28 19.05 -6.46
C GLU A 130 4.06 19.00 -7.40
N ASN A 131 4.04 18.02 -8.29
CA ASN A 131 2.87 17.72 -9.10
C ASN A 131 1.72 17.22 -8.21
N ASN A 132 0.49 17.68 -8.45
CA ASN A 132 -0.71 17.32 -7.68
C ASN A 132 -1.14 15.84 -7.80
N THR A 133 -0.45 15.05 -8.58
CA THR A 133 -0.79 13.64 -8.87
C THR A 133 -0.87 12.75 -7.62
N TYR A 134 -0.26 13.15 -6.51
CA TYR A 134 -0.20 12.35 -5.26
C TYR A 134 -1.02 12.95 -4.11
N SER A 135 -1.85 13.95 -4.40
CA SER A 135 -2.69 14.59 -3.40
C SER A 135 -4.07 13.94 -3.34
N GLY A 136 -4.64 13.89 -2.17
CA GLY A 136 -5.97 13.33 -1.94
C GLY A 136 -6.34 13.32 -0.45
N ASP A 137 -7.59 13.03 -0.16
CA ASP A 137 -8.06 12.81 1.19
C ASP A 137 -7.89 11.35 1.58
N PHE A 138 -7.08 11.08 2.59
CA PHE A 138 -6.80 9.75 3.13
C PHE A 138 -7.34 9.55 4.55
N SER A 139 -8.34 10.33 4.95
CA SER A 139 -8.92 10.30 6.31
C SER A 139 -9.51 8.93 6.68
N THR A 140 -10.03 8.20 5.70
CA THR A 140 -10.60 6.86 5.89
C THR A 140 -9.65 5.73 5.48
N HIS A 141 -8.48 6.05 4.94
CA HIS A 141 -7.55 5.07 4.42
C HIS A 141 -6.90 4.24 5.53
N CYS A 142 -7.04 2.91 5.46
CA CYS A 142 -6.52 1.99 6.47
C CYS A 142 -5.46 1.03 5.94
N GLY A 143 -5.51 0.64 4.69
CA GLY A 143 -4.58 -0.32 4.13
C GLY A 143 -4.72 -0.46 2.63
N LEU A 144 -3.78 -1.14 2.01
CA LEU A 144 -3.74 -1.38 0.57
C LEU A 144 -3.55 -2.86 0.29
N ILE A 145 -4.30 -3.37 -0.68
CA ILE A 145 -4.09 -4.67 -1.31
C ILE A 145 -3.94 -4.42 -2.80
N TYR A 146 -2.89 -4.94 -3.39
CA TYR A 146 -2.63 -4.69 -4.81
C TYR A 146 -1.91 -5.86 -5.47
N GLN A 147 -2.12 -5.97 -6.76
CA GLN A 147 -1.36 -6.83 -7.65
C GLN A 147 -0.19 -6.03 -8.22
N ARG A 148 0.91 -6.68 -8.55
CA ARG A 148 2.18 -6.05 -8.94
C ARG A 148 2.06 -5.03 -10.07
N ASP A 149 1.14 -5.23 -11.01
CA ASP A 149 1.04 -4.44 -12.23
C ASP A 149 0.14 -3.18 -12.09
N VAL A 150 -0.27 -2.86 -10.86
CA VAL A 150 -1.14 -1.71 -10.57
C VAL A 150 -0.46 -0.37 -10.82
N ALA A 151 0.80 -0.25 -10.41
CA ALA A 151 1.54 0.99 -10.49
C ALA A 151 2.93 0.78 -11.09
N GLY A 152 3.31 1.70 -11.95
CA GLY A 152 4.66 1.81 -12.50
C GLY A 152 5.46 2.91 -11.81
N VAL A 153 6.73 2.66 -11.61
CA VAL A 153 7.68 3.65 -11.11
C VAL A 153 8.72 3.90 -12.19
N VAL A 154 8.92 5.15 -12.54
CA VAL A 154 9.94 5.58 -13.49
C VAL A 154 10.99 6.38 -12.74
N GLU A 155 12.22 6.01 -12.92
CA GLU A 155 13.39 6.69 -12.38
C GLU A 155 14.15 7.36 -13.54
N ALA A 156 14.03 8.68 -13.64
CA ALA A 156 14.70 9.46 -14.66
C ALA A 156 16.15 9.78 -14.28
N ILE A 157 16.37 10.06 -13.00
CA ILE A 157 17.71 10.28 -12.44
C ILE A 157 17.81 9.42 -11.19
N GLY A 158 18.72 8.42 -11.21
CA GLY A 158 19.02 7.61 -10.05
C GLY A 158 19.61 8.43 -8.89
N PRO A 159 19.64 7.88 -7.67
CA PRO A 159 20.23 8.56 -6.55
C PRO A 159 21.72 8.80 -6.81
N GLN A 160 22.10 10.05 -6.99
CA GLN A 160 23.46 10.48 -7.24
C GLN A 160 23.88 11.48 -6.18
N VAL A 161 25.08 11.30 -5.67
CA VAL A 161 25.72 12.26 -4.77
C VAL A 161 27.01 12.73 -5.44
N GLN A 162 27.13 14.03 -5.61
CA GLN A 162 28.33 14.67 -6.13
C GLN A 162 28.93 15.58 -5.07
N VAL A 163 30.23 15.48 -4.91
CA VAL A 163 31.02 16.38 -4.09
C VAL A 163 31.68 17.38 -5.05
N THR A 164 31.47 18.66 -4.84
CA THR A 164 32.12 19.69 -5.63
C THR A 164 33.52 19.93 -5.10
N GLY A 165 34.50 19.86 -5.99
CA GLY A 165 35.88 20.24 -5.69
C GLY A 165 36.31 21.42 -6.57
N GLY A 166 37.55 21.87 -6.43
CA GLY A 166 38.13 22.95 -7.20
C GLY A 166 37.69 24.36 -6.80
N ASP A 167 37.38 25.22 -7.75
CA ASP A 167 37.12 26.64 -7.52
C ASP A 167 35.97 26.92 -6.54
N VAL A 168 34.95 26.06 -6.52
CA VAL A 168 33.79 26.16 -5.61
C VAL A 168 34.20 25.92 -4.16
N SER A 169 35.07 24.93 -3.93
CA SER A 169 35.60 24.59 -2.62
C SER A 169 36.46 25.75 -2.05
N VAL A 170 37.22 26.43 -2.90
CA VAL A 170 38.03 27.58 -2.54
C VAL A 170 37.15 28.79 -2.22
N LEU A 171 36.09 29.00 -3.02
CA LEU A 171 35.21 30.17 -2.84
C LEU A 171 34.40 30.11 -1.54
N TYR A 172 33.91 28.91 -1.18
CA TYR A 172 33.07 28.69 0.01
C TYR A 172 33.86 28.14 1.21
N GLN A 173 35.19 27.94 1.08
CA GLN A 173 36.06 27.35 2.12
C GLN A 173 35.48 26.03 2.69
N GLY A 174 34.89 25.21 1.83
CA GLY A 174 34.27 23.94 2.20
C GLY A 174 33.78 23.16 0.99
N ASP A 175 33.43 21.89 1.20
CA ASP A 175 32.91 21.03 0.17
C ASP A 175 31.39 21.13 0.10
N VAL A 176 30.84 21.27 -1.10
CA VAL A 176 29.40 21.28 -1.34
C VAL A 176 28.98 19.90 -1.83
N LEU A 177 28.04 19.28 -1.10
CA LEU A 177 27.42 18.00 -1.44
C LEU A 177 26.09 18.26 -2.17
N VAL A 178 25.98 17.75 -3.40
CA VAL A 178 24.75 17.85 -4.20
C VAL A 178 24.15 16.48 -4.38
N GLY A 179 22.98 16.25 -3.77
CA GLY A 179 22.15 15.05 -3.99
C GLY A 179 21.10 15.28 -5.07
N ARG A 180 21.00 14.36 -6.04
CA ARG A 180 19.98 14.41 -7.11
C ARG A 180 19.22 13.11 -7.16
N LEU A 181 17.90 13.20 -7.28
CA LEU A 181 16.99 12.10 -7.51
C LEU A 181 15.77 12.62 -8.27
N ALA A 182 15.41 11.99 -9.37
CA ALA A 182 14.17 12.27 -10.08
C ALA A 182 13.44 10.96 -10.36
N MET A 183 12.30 10.78 -9.70
CA MET A 183 11.43 9.62 -9.87
C MET A 183 9.96 10.03 -9.87
N GLY A 184 9.14 9.27 -10.58
CA GLY A 184 7.71 9.41 -10.60
C GLY A 184 7.02 8.06 -10.50
N ALA A 185 5.79 8.04 -10.00
CA ALA A 185 4.93 6.88 -9.99
C ALA A 185 3.61 7.21 -10.68
N GLY A 186 3.05 6.26 -11.41
CA GLY A 186 1.77 6.40 -12.09
C GLY A 186 0.99 5.10 -12.06
N THR A 187 -0.33 5.19 -12.21
CA THR A 187 -1.23 4.06 -12.31
C THR A 187 -1.09 3.39 -13.67
N LEU A 188 -0.99 2.07 -13.71
CA LEU A 188 -0.98 1.27 -14.94
C LEU A 188 -2.28 0.49 -15.09
N ASN A 189 -2.69 -0.25 -14.05
CA ASN A 189 -3.90 -1.06 -14.07
C ASN A 189 -4.67 -0.89 -12.76
N PRO A 190 -5.66 0.01 -12.69
CA PRO A 190 -6.41 0.28 -11.47
C PRO A 190 -7.23 -0.93 -11.00
N ALA A 191 -7.61 -1.86 -11.90
CA ALA A 191 -8.41 -3.04 -11.55
C ALA A 191 -7.77 -3.90 -10.45
N GLY A 192 -6.44 -3.92 -10.39
CA GLY A 192 -5.69 -4.67 -9.38
C GLY A 192 -5.47 -3.94 -8.06
N ALA A 193 -6.00 -2.71 -7.92
CA ALA A 193 -5.87 -1.91 -6.71
C ALA A 193 -7.11 -2.05 -5.81
N ILE A 194 -6.89 -2.33 -4.54
CA ILE A 194 -7.94 -2.37 -3.52
C ILE A 194 -7.50 -1.52 -2.33
N GLU A 195 -8.34 -0.60 -1.94
CA GLU A 195 -8.16 0.22 -0.75
C GLU A 195 -9.05 -0.32 0.38
N LEU A 196 -8.45 -0.51 1.55
CA LEU A 196 -9.19 -0.78 2.77
C LEU A 196 -9.53 0.54 3.44
N THR A 197 -10.80 0.75 3.73
CA THR A 197 -11.31 1.98 4.34
C THR A 197 -12.00 1.70 5.68
N SER A 198 -11.93 2.66 6.59
CA SER A 198 -12.69 2.63 7.85
C SER A 198 -13.31 3.99 8.08
N ALA A 199 -14.65 4.05 8.12
CA ALA A 199 -15.35 5.28 8.45
C ALA A 199 -15.10 5.65 9.92
N ARG A 200 -15.03 6.93 10.21
CA ARG A 200 -15.00 7.45 11.59
C ARG A 200 -16.37 7.99 11.96
N SER A 201 -16.81 7.63 13.15
CA SER A 201 -18.01 8.23 13.77
C SER A 201 -17.74 9.65 14.22
#